data_5b5346091b212dac5354429abc8a3026
#
_entry.id   5b5346091b212dac5354429abc8a3026
#
_cell.length_a   1.000
_cell.length_b   1.000
_cell.length_c   1.000
_cell.angle_alpha   90.00
_cell.angle_beta   90.00
_cell.angle_gamma   90.00
#
_symmetry.space_group_name_H-M   'P 1'
#
loop_
_entity.id
_entity.type
_entity.pdbx_description
1 polymer ?
#
loop_
_entity_poly.entity_id
_entity_poly.type
_entity_poly.pdbx_seq_one_letter_code
_entity_poly.pdbx_strand_id
1 'polypeptide(L)'
;MDNRTVFDVNIWISYFLKGKFTELVDLMANHDVEFFRAKELTNELVSVISRDKFKKYLHLPLQSYISFYEKISTFLTIQKEFSGCRDPKDNYLFDLAFQSTSKYLVSGDRDVRETEIDKPLNVVSLRTFKEMISE
;
A
#
# COMPACT_ATOMS: atom_id res chain seq x y z
N MET A 1 -14.27 3.44 14.01
CA MET A 1 -13.07 4.25 13.72
C MET A 1 -12.38 3.63 12.55
N ASP A 2 -12.09 4.38 11.57
CA ASP A 2 -11.45 3.80 10.41
C ASP A 2 -9.93 3.81 10.55
N ASN A 3 -9.30 2.80 9.97
CA ASN A 3 -7.86 2.66 9.87
C ASN A 3 -7.46 2.92 8.42
N ARG A 4 -7.43 4.19 8.04
CA ARG A 4 -7.01 4.60 6.71
C ARG A 4 -5.55 4.24 6.50
N THR A 5 -5.28 3.55 5.40
CA THR A 5 -4.00 2.89 5.20
C THR A 5 -3.53 3.02 3.76
N VAL A 6 -2.24 3.25 3.60
CA VAL A 6 -1.55 3.15 2.31
C VAL A 6 -0.58 1.97 2.40
N PHE A 7 -0.69 1.03 1.47
CA PHE A 7 0.28 -0.06 1.30
C PHE A 7 1.24 0.29 0.17
N ASP A 8 2.54 0.20 0.45
CA ASP A 8 3.56 0.25 -0.58
C ASP A 8 3.34 -0.90 -1.58
N VAL A 9 3.80 -0.74 -2.81
CA VAL A 9 3.63 -1.73 -3.89
C VAL A 9 4.04 -3.12 -3.46
N ASN A 10 5.19 -3.27 -2.79
CA ASN A 10 5.68 -4.59 -2.40
C ASN A 10 4.78 -5.31 -1.40
N ILE A 11 4.01 -4.57 -0.62
CA ILE A 11 3.02 -5.18 0.28
C ILE A 11 1.87 -5.78 -0.55
N TRP A 12 1.33 -5.02 -1.51
CA TRP A 12 0.32 -5.53 -2.41
C TRP A 12 0.81 -6.77 -3.15
N ILE A 13 2.02 -6.72 -3.72
CA ILE A 13 2.62 -7.83 -4.45
C ILE A 13 2.73 -9.07 -3.55
N SER A 14 3.18 -8.90 -2.32
CA SER A 14 3.33 -10.02 -1.38
C SER A 14 1.98 -10.73 -1.15
N TYR A 15 0.90 -9.98 -0.95
CA TYR A 15 -0.43 -10.58 -0.80
C TYR A 15 -0.85 -11.34 -2.05
N PHE A 16 -0.62 -10.77 -3.22
CA PHE A 16 -1.02 -11.40 -4.49
C PHE A 16 -0.23 -12.67 -4.79
N LEU A 17 1.08 -12.64 -4.58
CA LEU A 17 1.93 -13.82 -4.82
C LEU A 17 1.57 -14.97 -3.88
N LYS A 18 1.10 -14.68 -2.69
CA LYS A 18 0.68 -15.69 -1.71
C LYS A 18 -0.79 -16.06 -1.83
N GLY A 19 -1.53 -15.41 -2.73
CA GLY A 19 -2.96 -15.65 -2.91
C GLY A 19 -3.81 -15.29 -1.71
N LYS A 20 -3.38 -14.34 -0.88
CA LYS A 20 -4.04 -13.99 0.37
C LYS A 20 -5.10 -12.90 0.23
N PHE A 21 -6.01 -13.08 -0.72
CA PHE A 21 -7.10 -12.13 -0.97
C PHE A 21 -8.06 -12.03 0.22
N THR A 22 -8.38 -13.17 0.83
CA THR A 22 -9.29 -13.23 1.96
C THR A 22 -8.77 -12.41 3.14
N GLU A 23 -7.45 -12.44 3.37
CA GLU A 23 -6.84 -11.67 4.45
C GLU A 23 -7.01 -10.17 4.23
N LEU A 24 -6.86 -9.70 2.98
CA LEU A 24 -7.10 -8.28 2.64
C LEU A 24 -8.55 -7.88 2.93
N VAL A 25 -9.50 -8.72 2.55
CA VAL A 25 -10.92 -8.49 2.82
C VAL A 25 -11.19 -8.48 4.32
N ASP A 26 -10.55 -9.37 5.07
CA ASP A 26 -10.68 -9.44 6.52
C ASP A 26 -10.19 -8.16 7.20
N LEU A 27 -9.10 -7.59 6.72
CA LEU A 27 -8.59 -6.31 7.25
C LEU A 27 -9.66 -5.22 7.12
N MET A 28 -10.37 -5.18 6.01
CA MET A 28 -11.44 -4.21 5.77
C MET A 28 -12.67 -4.51 6.62
N ALA A 29 -13.11 -5.76 6.66
CA ALA A 29 -14.37 -6.15 7.29
C ALA A 29 -14.29 -6.16 8.82
N ASN A 30 -13.16 -6.59 9.38
CA ASN A 30 -13.02 -6.83 10.82
C ASN A 30 -12.09 -5.87 11.54
N HIS A 31 -11.34 -5.05 10.80
CA HIS A 31 -10.36 -4.11 11.39
C HIS A 31 -10.51 -2.68 10.89
N ASP A 32 -11.61 -2.39 10.19
CA ASP A 32 -11.91 -1.04 9.68
C ASP A 32 -10.80 -0.44 8.80
N VAL A 33 -10.06 -1.29 8.09
CA VAL A 33 -9.01 -0.80 7.19
C VAL A 33 -9.66 -0.26 5.92
N GLU A 34 -9.27 0.94 5.54
CA GLU A 34 -9.63 1.54 4.26
C GLU A 34 -8.34 1.80 3.49
N PHE A 35 -8.18 1.12 2.35
CA PHE A 35 -6.98 1.28 1.52
C PHE A 35 -7.14 2.44 0.56
N PHE A 36 -6.05 3.18 0.36
CA PHE A 36 -6.00 4.29 -0.59
C PHE A 36 -4.99 4.02 -1.70
N ARG A 37 -5.32 4.48 -2.90
CA ARG A 37 -4.42 4.42 -4.04
C ARG A 37 -4.40 5.76 -4.77
N ALA A 38 -3.33 5.97 -5.53
CA ALA A 38 -3.17 7.09 -6.43
C ALA A 38 -2.66 6.53 -7.76
N LYS A 39 -2.69 7.34 -8.79
CA LYS A 39 -2.21 6.95 -10.13
C LYS A 39 -0.78 6.40 -10.06
N GLU A 40 0.08 7.04 -9.29
CA GLU A 40 1.49 6.66 -9.16
C GLU A 40 1.65 5.25 -8.58
N LEU A 41 0.86 4.93 -7.55
CA LEU A 41 0.88 3.61 -6.93
C LEU A 41 0.39 2.54 -7.90
N THR A 42 -0.69 2.81 -8.61
CA THR A 42 -1.26 1.87 -9.59
C THR A 42 -0.28 1.61 -10.73
N ASN A 43 0.35 2.65 -11.26
CA ASN A 43 1.33 2.51 -12.34
C ASN A 43 2.52 1.64 -11.90
N GLU A 44 3.01 1.85 -10.69
CA GLU A 44 4.11 1.06 -10.15
C GLU A 44 3.69 -0.40 -9.94
N LEU A 45 2.50 -0.61 -9.39
CA LEU A 45 1.97 -1.97 -9.18
C LEU A 45 1.87 -2.74 -10.50
N VAL A 46 1.31 -2.12 -11.54
CA VAL A 46 1.19 -2.75 -12.87
C VAL A 46 2.57 -3.08 -13.41
N SER A 47 3.50 -2.16 -13.31
CA SER A 47 4.88 -2.36 -13.80
C SER A 47 5.57 -3.52 -13.08
N VAL A 48 5.46 -3.58 -11.77
CA VAL A 48 6.17 -4.59 -10.96
C VAL A 48 5.53 -5.97 -11.12
N ILE A 49 4.20 -6.07 -11.02
CA ILE A 49 3.51 -7.37 -11.08
C ILE A 49 3.63 -8.03 -12.46
N SER A 50 3.90 -7.24 -13.50
CA SER A 50 4.06 -7.73 -14.87
C SER A 50 5.44 -8.34 -15.14
N ARG A 51 6.36 -8.28 -14.18
CA ARG A 51 7.71 -8.82 -14.37
C ARG A 51 7.69 -10.34 -14.49
N ASP A 52 8.52 -10.86 -15.39
CA ASP A 52 8.57 -12.31 -15.68
C ASP A 52 8.83 -13.17 -14.44
N LYS A 53 9.64 -12.67 -13.50
CA LYS A 53 9.96 -13.42 -12.29
C LYS A 53 8.75 -13.79 -11.43
N PHE A 54 7.63 -13.10 -11.60
CA PHE A 54 6.41 -13.35 -10.82
C PHE A 54 5.41 -14.25 -11.52
N LYS A 55 5.55 -14.50 -12.83
CA LYS A 55 4.56 -15.24 -13.63
C LYS A 55 4.21 -16.61 -13.05
N LYS A 56 5.20 -17.35 -12.55
CA LYS A 56 4.96 -18.70 -12.01
C LYS A 56 4.16 -18.70 -10.70
N TYR A 57 4.07 -17.56 -10.03
CA TYR A 57 3.33 -17.44 -8.78
C TYR A 57 1.92 -16.88 -8.95
N LEU A 58 1.62 -16.35 -10.14
CA LEU A 58 0.33 -15.74 -10.42
C LEU A 58 -0.55 -16.74 -11.14
N HIS A 59 -1.61 -17.20 -10.47
CA HIS A 59 -2.50 -18.25 -11.01
C HIS A 59 -3.75 -17.69 -11.68
N LEU A 60 -3.90 -16.37 -11.70
CA LEU A 60 -4.99 -15.67 -12.35
C LEU A 60 -4.43 -14.73 -13.42
N PRO A 61 -5.25 -14.29 -14.38
CA PRO A 61 -4.82 -13.23 -15.31
C PRO A 61 -4.42 -11.98 -14.55
N LEU A 62 -3.42 -11.25 -15.05
CA LEU A 62 -2.93 -10.02 -14.40
C LEU A 62 -4.06 -9.03 -14.13
N GLN A 63 -4.99 -8.89 -15.07
CA GLN A 63 -6.12 -7.97 -14.92
C GLN A 63 -6.98 -8.30 -13.70
N SER A 64 -7.07 -9.57 -13.31
CA SER A 64 -7.83 -9.97 -12.12
C SER A 64 -7.24 -9.38 -10.85
N TYR A 65 -5.90 -9.36 -10.73
CA TYR A 65 -5.24 -8.76 -9.57
C TYR A 65 -5.43 -7.25 -9.53
N ILE A 66 -5.28 -6.59 -10.67
CA ILE A 66 -5.45 -5.13 -10.76
C ILE A 66 -6.90 -4.75 -10.47
N SER A 67 -7.87 -5.47 -11.01
CA SER A 67 -9.29 -5.21 -10.75
C SER A 67 -9.64 -5.39 -9.28
N PHE A 68 -9.10 -6.42 -8.63
CA PHE A 68 -9.31 -6.64 -7.20
C PHE A 68 -8.73 -5.48 -6.37
N TYR A 69 -7.50 -5.10 -6.67
CA TYR A 69 -6.83 -3.98 -6.01
C TYR A 69 -7.66 -2.68 -6.15
N GLU A 70 -8.14 -2.38 -7.35
CA GLU A 70 -8.94 -1.18 -7.58
C GLU A 70 -10.28 -1.24 -6.84
N LYS A 71 -10.88 -2.42 -6.76
CA LYS A 71 -12.17 -2.62 -6.10
C LYS A 71 -12.11 -2.39 -4.59
N ILE A 72 -11.02 -2.78 -3.96
CA ILE A 72 -10.90 -2.68 -2.50
C ILE A 72 -10.17 -1.42 -2.04
N SER A 73 -9.74 -0.57 -2.94
CA SER A 73 -9.03 0.66 -2.57
C SER A 73 -9.74 1.90 -3.12
N THR A 74 -9.58 3.00 -2.40
CA THR A 74 -10.18 4.28 -2.75
C THR A 74 -9.17 5.13 -3.50
N PHE A 75 -9.56 5.63 -4.67
CA PHE A 75 -8.70 6.48 -5.49
C PHE A 75 -8.65 7.90 -4.97
N LEU A 76 -7.45 8.49 -4.96
CA LEU A 76 -7.22 9.89 -4.62
C LEU A 76 -6.22 10.50 -5.59
N THR A 77 -6.55 11.67 -6.13
CA THR A 77 -5.60 12.46 -6.91
C THR A 77 -4.73 13.25 -5.93
N ILE A 78 -3.43 13.09 -6.01
CA ILE A 78 -2.51 13.72 -5.06
C ILE A 78 -1.75 14.89 -5.70
N GLN A 79 -1.35 15.85 -4.84
CA GLN A 79 -0.45 16.93 -5.19
C GLN A 79 0.95 16.56 -4.73
N LYS A 80 1.97 16.91 -5.53
CA LYS A 80 3.36 16.64 -5.15
C LYS A 80 3.82 17.69 -4.15
N GLU A 81 3.94 17.31 -2.89
CA GLU A 81 4.31 18.22 -1.80
C GLU A 81 5.46 17.68 -0.97
N PHE A 82 5.55 16.36 -0.80
CA PHE A 82 6.57 15.75 0.04
C PHE A 82 7.86 15.48 -0.75
N SER A 83 9.01 15.76 -0.14
CA SER A 83 10.32 15.57 -0.79
C SER A 83 11.37 14.97 0.13
N GLY A 84 10.95 14.36 1.24
CA GLY A 84 11.86 13.91 2.29
C GLY A 84 12.43 12.51 2.13
N CYS A 85 11.99 11.72 1.14
CA CYS A 85 12.49 10.35 0.98
C CYS A 85 13.90 10.32 0.40
N ARG A 86 14.67 9.34 0.85
CA ARG A 86 16.00 9.08 0.31
C ARG A 86 15.93 8.79 -1.19
N ASP A 87 14.96 7.99 -1.62
CA ASP A 87 14.66 7.78 -3.04
C ASP A 87 13.45 8.65 -3.39
N PRO A 88 13.61 9.65 -4.27
CA PRO A 88 12.50 10.52 -4.65
C PRO A 88 11.30 9.80 -5.23
N LYS A 89 11.48 8.61 -5.77
CA LYS A 89 10.38 7.79 -6.32
C LYS A 89 9.38 7.39 -5.26
N ASP A 90 9.75 7.39 -3.98
CA ASP A 90 8.89 6.97 -2.88
C ASP A 90 8.11 8.14 -2.27
N ASN A 91 8.41 9.38 -2.67
CA ASN A 91 7.75 10.56 -2.11
C ASN A 91 6.23 10.54 -2.25
N TYR A 92 5.70 9.97 -3.35
CA TYR A 92 4.25 9.92 -3.57
C TYR A 92 3.52 9.11 -2.49
N LEU A 93 4.18 8.14 -1.87
CA LEU A 93 3.59 7.35 -0.78
C LEU A 93 3.21 8.26 0.40
N PHE A 94 4.07 9.20 0.72
CA PHE A 94 3.82 10.17 1.80
C PHE A 94 2.76 11.19 1.39
N ASP A 95 2.80 11.67 0.15
CA ASP A 95 1.74 12.54 -0.36
C ASP A 95 0.38 11.86 -0.27
N LEU A 96 0.31 10.60 -0.69
CA LEU A 96 -0.94 9.84 -0.62
C LEU A 96 -1.39 9.64 0.83
N ALA A 97 -0.47 9.25 1.71
CA ALA A 97 -0.79 9.01 3.11
C ALA A 97 -1.27 10.29 3.81
N PHE A 98 -0.59 11.41 3.61
CA PHE A 98 -0.97 12.67 4.22
C PHE A 98 -2.28 13.21 3.64
N GLN A 99 -2.44 13.17 2.33
CA GLN A 99 -3.60 13.75 1.67
C GLN A 99 -4.87 12.91 1.83
N SER A 100 -4.72 11.60 2.03
CA SER A 100 -5.85 10.74 2.40
C SER A 100 -6.13 10.76 3.90
N THR A 101 -5.35 11.50 4.67
CA THR A 101 -5.38 11.49 6.14
C THR A 101 -5.26 10.07 6.70
N SER A 102 -4.38 9.27 6.11
CA SER A 102 -4.14 7.91 6.54
C SER A 102 -3.42 7.87 7.88
N LYS A 103 -3.74 6.86 8.66
CA LYS A 103 -3.10 6.58 9.94
C LYS A 103 -1.83 5.75 9.76
N TYR A 104 -1.81 4.94 8.71
CA TYR A 104 -0.71 4.01 8.44
C TYR A 104 -0.19 4.13 7.02
N LEU A 105 1.13 4.08 6.89
CA LEU A 105 1.83 3.79 5.65
C LEU A 105 2.66 2.53 5.92
N VAL A 106 2.35 1.46 5.22
CA VAL A 106 2.96 0.15 5.44
C VAL A 106 3.95 -0.15 4.32
N SER A 107 5.20 -0.37 4.68
CA SER A 107 6.28 -0.62 3.72
C SER A 107 7.28 -1.62 4.26
N GLY A 108 7.76 -2.51 3.39
CA GLY A 108 8.88 -3.38 3.69
C GLY A 108 10.24 -2.71 3.52
N ASP A 109 10.26 -1.51 2.95
CA ASP A 109 11.49 -0.77 2.69
C ASP A 109 11.90 0.05 3.91
N ARG A 110 13.08 -0.27 4.44
CA ARG A 110 13.62 0.41 5.61
C ARG A 110 13.82 1.91 5.36
N ASP A 111 14.25 2.29 4.16
CA ASP A 111 14.46 3.70 3.81
C ASP A 111 13.14 4.48 3.89
N VAL A 112 12.04 3.86 3.51
CA VAL A 112 10.71 4.48 3.64
C VAL A 112 10.34 4.61 5.12
N ARG A 113 10.51 3.54 5.89
CA ARG A 113 10.15 3.54 7.32
C ARG A 113 10.98 4.51 8.15
N GLU A 114 12.21 4.80 7.75
CA GLU A 114 13.12 5.71 8.46
C GLU A 114 13.07 7.15 7.96
N THR A 115 12.19 7.45 7.02
CA THR A 115 12.02 8.81 6.51
C THR A 115 11.50 9.73 7.62
N GLU A 116 12.15 10.88 7.80
CA GLU A 116 11.74 11.86 8.79
C GLU A 116 10.50 12.61 8.32
N ILE A 117 9.50 12.69 9.20
CA ILE A 117 8.25 13.37 8.92
C ILE A 117 7.85 14.24 10.11
N ASP A 118 7.10 15.30 9.84
CA ASP A 118 6.65 16.26 10.85
C ASP A 118 5.13 16.25 11.06
N LYS A 119 4.44 15.30 10.44
CA LYS A 119 2.99 15.12 10.56
C LYS A 119 2.68 13.74 11.15
N PRO A 120 1.55 13.58 11.84
CA PRO A 120 1.18 12.28 12.42
C PRO A 120 0.96 11.23 11.32
N LEU A 121 1.75 10.18 11.34
CA LEU A 121 1.62 9.04 10.45
C LEU A 121 2.47 7.91 11.00
N ASN A 122 1.90 6.71 11.11
CA ASN A 122 2.65 5.52 11.49
C ASN A 122 3.22 4.87 10.24
N VAL A 123 4.53 4.98 10.05
CA VAL A 123 5.23 4.36 8.92
C VAL A 123 5.86 3.07 9.45
N VAL A 124 5.26 1.94 9.10
CA VAL A 124 5.54 0.68 9.80
C VAL A 124 5.66 -0.49 8.82
N SER A 125 6.25 -1.60 9.31
CA SER A 125 6.24 -2.87 8.59
C SER A 125 4.85 -3.49 8.63
N LEU A 126 4.61 -4.47 7.75
CA LEU A 126 3.34 -5.20 7.76
C LEU A 126 3.08 -5.88 9.08
N ARG A 127 4.11 -6.47 9.68
CA ARG A 127 4.00 -7.13 10.98
C ARG A 127 3.54 -6.15 12.06
N THR A 128 4.20 -5.00 12.16
CA THR A 128 3.85 -3.98 13.15
C THR A 128 2.44 -3.43 12.89
N PHE A 129 2.08 -3.21 11.62
CA PHE A 129 0.74 -2.78 11.26
C PHE A 129 -0.32 -3.74 11.79
N LYS A 130 -0.14 -5.05 11.53
CA LYS A 130 -1.08 -6.07 12.02
C LYS A 130 -1.21 -6.09 13.53
N GLU A 131 -0.11 -5.91 14.23
CA GLU A 131 -0.11 -5.83 15.71
C GLU A 131 -0.90 -4.61 16.19
N MET A 132 -0.70 -3.46 15.55
CA MET A 132 -1.36 -2.21 15.95
C MET A 132 -2.86 -2.25 15.74
N ILE A 133 -3.34 -2.79 14.63
CA ILE A 133 -4.77 -2.82 14.33
C ILE A 133 -5.52 -3.92 15.09
N SER A 134 -4.81 -4.87 15.67
CA SER A 134 -5.41 -5.98 16.42
C SER A 134 -5.73 -5.63 17.87
N GLU A 135 -5.30 -4.44 18.30
CA GLU A 135 -5.55 -4.00 19.68
C GLU A 135 -6.94 -3.39 19.87
#